data_71fa0842647eb4c7594681e7eef167fe
#
_entry.id   71fa0842647eb4c7594681e7eef167fe
#
_cell.length_a   1.000
_cell.length_b   1.000
_cell.length_c   1.000
_cell.angle_alpha   90.00
_cell.angle_beta   90.00
_cell.angle_gamma   90.00
#
_symmetry.space_group_name_H-M   'P 1'
#
loop_
_entity.id
_entity.type
_entity.pdbx_description
1 polymer ?
#
loop_
_entity_poly.entity_id
_entity_poly.type
_entity_poly.pdbx_seq_one_letter_code
_entity_poly.pdbx_strand_id
1 'polypeptide(L)'
;FNITLRRDLDPEAGLIDLYPQEITRVFLNLISNGFYAATKRKEAGDETFEPTLSATTKSLGNTVEIRIRDNGTGIPLEVKEKMFNPFFTTKPAGEGTGLGLSMSHDIVVKQHGGKIDVDTMPGAFTEFIITLPRTAAAQAQTGATN
;
A
#
# COMPACT_ATOMS: atom_id res chain seq x y z
N PHE A 1 -8.71 -18.67 -8.25
CA PHE A 1 -8.30 -19.22 -6.96
C PHE A 1 -8.72 -18.32 -5.82
N ASN A 2 -8.65 -18.81 -4.59
CA ASN A 2 -9.03 -18.06 -3.40
C ASN A 2 -7.79 -17.44 -2.75
N ILE A 3 -7.99 -16.26 -2.17
CA ILE A 3 -6.96 -15.59 -1.38
C ILE A 3 -7.47 -15.42 0.05
N THR A 4 -6.60 -15.67 1.03
CA THR A 4 -6.93 -15.48 2.44
C THR A 4 -6.79 -14.00 2.80
N LEU A 5 -7.82 -13.44 3.41
CA LEU A 5 -7.81 -12.05 3.88
C LEU A 5 -7.71 -12.04 5.41
N ARG A 6 -6.74 -11.29 5.93
CA ARG A 6 -6.55 -11.09 7.36
C ARG A 6 -6.67 -9.63 7.71
N ARG A 7 -7.37 -9.33 8.80
CA ARG A 7 -7.52 -7.95 9.29
C ARG A 7 -7.19 -7.91 10.77
N ASP A 8 -6.40 -6.93 11.14
CA ASP A 8 -6.08 -6.64 12.53
C ASP A 8 -6.17 -5.11 12.70
N LEU A 9 -7.37 -4.64 13.08
CA LEU A 9 -7.69 -3.23 13.12
C LEU A 9 -7.68 -2.73 14.56
N ASP A 10 -6.85 -1.72 14.83
CA ASP A 10 -6.71 -1.11 16.14
C ASP A 10 -7.95 -0.25 16.43
N PRO A 11 -8.73 -0.53 17.49
CA PRO A 11 -9.88 0.31 17.84
C PRO A 11 -9.49 1.76 18.17
N GLU A 12 -8.26 1.99 18.62
CA GLU A 12 -7.76 3.33 18.93
C GLU A 12 -7.44 4.14 17.67
N ALA A 13 -7.38 3.51 16.49
CA ALA A 13 -7.20 4.23 15.24
C ALA A 13 -8.34 5.21 14.99
N GLY A 14 -9.59 4.79 15.26
CA GLY A 14 -10.76 5.67 15.24
C GLY A 14 -10.98 6.39 13.92
N LEU A 15 -11.47 7.62 14.02
CA LEU A 15 -11.76 8.47 12.87
C LEU A 15 -10.60 9.40 12.58
N ILE A 16 -10.33 9.63 11.30
CA ILE A 16 -9.36 10.61 10.84
C ILE A 16 -9.96 11.46 9.72
N ASP A 17 -9.48 12.71 9.61
CA ASP A 17 -9.88 13.59 8.51
C ASP A 17 -9.12 13.21 7.25
N LEU A 18 -9.85 12.90 6.18
CA LEU A 18 -9.22 12.54 4.91
C LEU A 18 -10.17 12.82 3.74
N TYR A 19 -9.65 12.69 2.52
CA TYR A 19 -10.43 12.70 1.31
C TYR A 19 -10.84 11.26 0.98
N PRO A 20 -12.09 10.84 1.30
CA PRO A 20 -12.45 9.42 1.25
C PRO A 20 -12.28 8.77 -0.11
N GLN A 21 -12.66 9.49 -1.18
CA GLN A 21 -12.55 8.95 -2.54
C GLN A 21 -11.10 8.73 -2.94
N GLU A 22 -10.22 9.66 -2.59
CA GLU A 22 -8.82 9.58 -2.93
C GLU A 22 -8.11 8.47 -2.14
N ILE A 23 -8.39 8.36 -0.84
CA ILE A 23 -7.83 7.30 -0.01
C ILE A 23 -8.34 5.93 -0.44
N THR A 24 -9.61 5.83 -0.84
CA THR A 24 -10.15 4.58 -1.39
C THR A 24 -9.35 4.13 -2.62
N ARG A 25 -8.99 5.06 -3.50
CA ARG A 25 -8.14 4.76 -4.65
C ARG A 25 -6.79 4.19 -4.25
N VAL A 26 -6.18 4.77 -3.20
CA VAL A 26 -4.89 4.27 -2.69
C VAL A 26 -5.04 2.82 -2.25
N PHE A 27 -6.03 2.52 -1.41
CA PHE A 27 -6.23 1.17 -0.90
C PHE A 27 -6.56 0.18 -2.00
N LEU A 28 -7.44 0.54 -2.93
CA LEU A 28 -7.77 -0.33 -4.04
C LEU A 28 -6.53 -0.64 -4.89
N ASN A 29 -5.68 0.35 -5.11
CA ASN A 29 -4.46 0.14 -5.87
C ASN A 29 -3.48 -0.79 -5.15
N LEU A 30 -3.27 -0.58 -3.85
CA LEU A 30 -2.36 -1.42 -3.08
C LEU A 30 -2.88 -2.85 -2.94
N ILE A 31 -4.18 -3.00 -2.73
CA ILE A 31 -4.83 -4.31 -2.66
C ILE A 31 -4.74 -5.04 -4.00
N SER A 32 -5.00 -4.36 -5.12
CA SER A 32 -4.85 -4.92 -6.46
C SER A 32 -3.43 -5.40 -6.71
N ASN A 33 -2.44 -4.61 -6.30
CA ASN A 33 -1.05 -5.00 -6.44
C ASN A 33 -0.73 -6.24 -5.62
N GLY A 34 -1.27 -6.33 -4.40
CA GLY A 34 -1.11 -7.51 -3.54
C GLY A 34 -1.73 -8.76 -4.15
N PHE A 35 -2.94 -8.65 -4.70
CA PHE A 35 -3.58 -9.73 -5.43
C PHE A 35 -2.72 -10.20 -6.60
N TYR A 36 -2.22 -9.26 -7.38
CA TYR A 36 -1.39 -9.58 -8.54
C TYR A 36 -0.13 -10.35 -8.12
N ALA A 37 0.57 -9.86 -7.10
CA ALA A 37 1.80 -10.50 -6.62
C ALA A 37 1.54 -11.89 -6.03
N ALA A 38 0.47 -12.06 -5.26
CA ALA A 38 0.09 -13.34 -4.68
C ALA A 38 -0.31 -14.33 -5.77
N THR A 39 -1.04 -13.86 -6.79
CA THR A 39 -1.43 -14.68 -7.94
C THR A 39 -0.20 -15.16 -8.70
N LYS A 40 0.77 -14.27 -8.95
CA LYS A 40 2.01 -14.63 -9.65
C LYS A 40 2.78 -15.70 -8.90
N ARG A 41 2.87 -15.59 -7.58
CA ARG A 41 3.55 -16.60 -6.77
C ARG A 41 2.82 -17.94 -6.80
N LYS A 42 1.49 -17.92 -6.75
CA LYS A 42 0.68 -19.16 -6.84
C LYS A 42 0.85 -19.83 -8.20
N GLU A 43 0.87 -19.07 -9.28
CA GLU A 43 1.08 -19.57 -10.62
C GLU A 43 2.46 -20.16 -10.84
N ALA A 44 3.45 -19.77 -10.01
CA ALA A 44 4.80 -20.33 -10.10
C ALA A 44 4.92 -21.78 -9.63
N GLY A 45 3.81 -22.39 -9.16
CA GLY A 45 3.73 -23.83 -9.03
C GLY A 45 3.84 -24.41 -7.63
N ASP A 46 3.85 -23.58 -6.59
CA ASP A 46 3.81 -24.07 -5.21
C ASP A 46 2.35 -24.33 -4.81
N GLU A 47 1.91 -25.58 -4.90
CA GLU A 47 0.54 -25.96 -4.57
C GLU A 47 0.22 -25.82 -3.09
N THR A 48 1.23 -25.83 -2.24
CA THR A 48 1.05 -25.66 -0.80
C THR A 48 0.98 -24.17 -0.42
N PHE A 49 1.32 -23.27 -1.33
CA PHE A 49 1.31 -21.85 -1.08
C PHE A 49 -0.14 -21.34 -0.92
N GLU A 50 -0.39 -20.66 0.20
CA GLU A 50 -1.67 -20.05 0.48
C GLU A 50 -1.56 -18.53 0.30
N PRO A 51 -2.09 -17.96 -0.81
CA PRO A 51 -2.06 -16.52 -1.01
C PRO A 51 -2.76 -15.81 0.13
N THR A 52 -2.09 -14.82 0.73
CA THR A 52 -2.62 -14.09 1.88
C THR A 52 -2.40 -12.59 1.70
N LEU A 53 -3.44 -11.83 1.97
CA LEU A 53 -3.42 -10.38 2.03
C LEU A 53 -3.82 -9.96 3.43
N SER A 54 -3.02 -9.09 4.05
CA SER A 54 -3.26 -8.63 5.43
C SER A 54 -3.38 -7.13 5.47
N ALA A 55 -4.33 -6.62 6.25
CA ALA A 55 -4.49 -5.21 6.52
C ALA A 55 -4.47 -5.00 8.04
N THR A 56 -3.59 -4.11 8.50
CA THR A 56 -3.50 -3.76 9.91
C THR A 56 -3.54 -2.26 10.08
N THR A 57 -4.10 -1.79 11.19
CA THR A 57 -4.05 -0.39 11.57
C THR A 57 -3.50 -0.27 12.97
N LYS A 58 -2.86 0.87 13.25
CA LYS A 58 -2.29 1.14 14.55
C LYS A 58 -2.34 2.63 14.85
N SER A 59 -2.80 2.99 16.04
CA SER A 59 -2.72 4.36 16.53
C SER A 59 -1.30 4.66 16.96
N LEU A 60 -0.74 5.76 16.45
CA LEU A 60 0.57 6.27 16.86
C LEU A 60 0.42 7.62 17.58
N GLY A 61 -0.75 7.88 18.18
CA GLY A 61 -1.05 9.16 18.81
C GLY A 61 -1.61 10.16 17.81
N ASN A 62 -0.79 11.08 17.33
CA ASN A 62 -1.22 12.12 16.38
C ASN A 62 -1.38 11.60 14.95
N THR A 63 -0.93 10.39 14.69
CA THR A 63 -1.01 9.76 13.38
C THR A 63 -1.61 8.37 13.50
N VAL A 64 -2.04 7.84 12.37
CA VAL A 64 -2.50 6.45 12.24
C VAL A 64 -1.63 5.76 11.20
N GLU A 65 -1.17 4.56 11.53
CA GLU A 65 -0.40 3.72 10.62
C GLU A 65 -1.32 2.64 10.03
N ILE A 66 -1.24 2.47 8.72
CA ILE A 66 -2.00 1.45 8.00
C ILE A 66 -1.01 0.63 7.19
N ARG A 67 -1.04 -0.69 7.37
CA ARG A 67 -0.16 -1.61 6.66
C ARG A 67 -0.98 -2.55 5.79
N ILE A 68 -0.59 -2.65 4.52
CA ILE A 68 -1.16 -3.59 3.56
C ILE A 68 -0.04 -4.53 3.13
N ARG A 69 -0.16 -5.80 3.51
CA ARG A 69 0.89 -6.80 3.28
C ARG A 69 0.36 -7.94 2.42
N ASP A 70 1.14 -8.35 1.43
CA ASP A 70 0.90 -9.59 0.69
C ASP A 70 2.09 -10.53 0.84
N ASN A 71 1.84 -11.83 0.70
CA ASN A 71 2.88 -12.85 0.70
C ASN A 71 3.21 -13.31 -0.71
N GLY A 72 3.21 -12.36 -1.65
CA GLY A 72 3.48 -12.64 -3.05
C GLY A 72 4.97 -12.74 -3.37
N THR A 73 5.32 -12.29 -4.57
CA THR A 73 6.68 -12.45 -5.09
C THR A 73 7.71 -11.51 -4.47
N GLY A 74 7.29 -10.51 -3.72
CA GLY A 74 8.18 -9.47 -3.25
C GLY A 74 8.61 -8.54 -4.39
N ILE A 75 9.49 -7.60 -4.08
CA ILE A 75 9.94 -6.59 -5.04
C ILE A 75 11.47 -6.56 -5.04
N PRO A 76 12.12 -6.76 -6.20
CA PRO A 76 13.57 -6.58 -6.29
C PRO A 76 13.99 -5.16 -5.95
N LEU A 77 15.20 -4.99 -5.45
CA LEU A 77 15.71 -3.67 -5.05
C LEU A 77 15.64 -2.63 -6.18
N GLU A 78 16.04 -3.03 -7.38
CA GLU A 78 16.02 -2.14 -8.53
C GLU A 78 14.61 -1.68 -8.91
N VAL A 79 13.61 -2.50 -8.66
CA VAL A 79 12.20 -2.15 -8.87
C VAL A 79 11.72 -1.24 -7.74
N LYS A 80 12.08 -1.55 -6.49
CA LYS A 80 11.72 -0.75 -5.33
C LYS A 80 12.15 0.70 -5.49
N GLU A 81 13.33 0.94 -6.05
CA GLU A 81 13.87 2.29 -6.26
C GLU A 81 13.07 3.10 -7.29
N LYS A 82 12.31 2.43 -8.17
CA LYS A 82 11.60 3.07 -9.28
C LYS A 82 10.09 2.98 -9.17
N MET A 83 9.57 2.21 -8.22
CA MET A 83 8.15 1.82 -8.23
C MET A 83 7.16 2.98 -8.09
N PHE A 84 7.59 4.10 -7.52
CA PHE A 84 6.73 5.29 -7.40
C PHE A 84 6.91 6.28 -8.56
N ASN A 85 7.78 5.97 -9.53
CA ASN A 85 7.93 6.82 -10.71
C ASN A 85 6.72 6.67 -11.62
N PRO A 86 6.22 7.78 -12.21
CA PRO A 86 5.10 7.69 -13.15
C PRO A 86 5.42 6.76 -14.33
N PHE A 87 4.42 6.00 -14.74
CA PHE A 87 4.46 5.05 -15.84
C PHE A 87 5.39 3.84 -15.64
N PHE A 88 6.07 3.73 -14.50
CA PHE A 88 6.85 2.54 -14.21
C PHE A 88 5.91 1.38 -13.82
N THR A 89 6.07 0.22 -14.48
CA THR A 89 5.33 -1.00 -14.13
C THR A 89 6.11 -2.22 -14.59
N THR A 90 5.99 -3.32 -13.82
CA THR A 90 6.51 -4.63 -14.22
C THR A 90 5.42 -5.51 -14.82
N LYS A 91 4.16 -5.03 -14.85
CA LYS A 91 3.05 -5.77 -15.44
C LYS A 91 3.16 -5.73 -16.97
N PRO A 92 2.72 -6.81 -17.66
CA PRO A 92 2.70 -6.80 -19.12
C PRO A 92 1.90 -5.65 -19.69
N ALA A 93 2.20 -5.29 -20.94
CA ALA A 93 1.47 -4.24 -21.63
C ALA A 93 -0.03 -4.53 -21.60
N GLY A 94 -0.83 -3.51 -21.25
CA GLY A 94 -2.28 -3.62 -21.13
C GLY A 94 -2.77 -4.05 -19.76
N GLU A 95 -1.90 -4.52 -18.86
CA GLU A 95 -2.29 -4.94 -17.51
C GLU A 95 -1.97 -3.89 -16.44
N GLY A 96 -1.22 -2.85 -16.78
CA GLY A 96 -0.91 -1.79 -15.85
C GLY A 96 -0.50 -0.53 -16.57
N THR A 97 -0.83 0.64 -15.98
CA THR A 97 -0.52 1.95 -16.54
C THR A 97 0.79 2.52 -16.02
N GLY A 98 1.32 1.98 -14.91
CA GLY A 98 2.46 2.56 -14.23
C GLY A 98 2.13 3.82 -13.45
N LEU A 99 0.85 4.16 -13.29
CA LEU A 99 0.41 5.36 -12.57
C LEU A 99 -0.12 5.09 -11.18
N GLY A 100 -0.50 3.85 -10.87
CA GLY A 100 -1.16 3.54 -9.60
C GLY A 100 -0.34 3.92 -8.36
N LEU A 101 0.93 3.52 -8.31
CA LEU A 101 1.79 3.80 -7.16
C LEU A 101 2.20 5.26 -7.08
N SER A 102 2.49 5.92 -8.21
CA SER A 102 2.82 7.34 -8.19
C SER A 102 1.63 8.19 -7.75
N MET A 103 0.43 7.86 -8.20
CA MET A 103 -0.80 8.52 -7.75
C MET A 103 -1.06 8.28 -6.26
N SER A 104 -0.86 7.04 -5.80
CA SER A 104 -1.02 6.72 -4.38
C SER A 104 -0.04 7.50 -3.52
N HIS A 105 1.21 7.62 -3.94
CA HIS A 105 2.21 8.43 -3.26
C HIS A 105 1.77 9.89 -3.17
N ASP A 106 1.32 10.47 -4.28
CA ASP A 106 0.87 11.86 -4.30
C ASP A 106 -0.34 12.09 -3.40
N ILE A 107 -1.30 11.18 -3.40
CA ILE A 107 -2.48 11.28 -2.55
C ILE A 107 -2.08 11.27 -1.07
N VAL A 108 -1.25 10.32 -0.67
CA VAL A 108 -0.84 10.17 0.73
C VAL A 108 0.04 11.35 1.17
N VAL A 109 1.03 11.71 0.37
CA VAL A 109 2.05 12.69 0.77
C VAL A 109 1.58 14.12 0.51
N LYS A 110 1.14 14.43 -0.71
CA LYS A 110 0.80 15.79 -1.09
C LYS A 110 -0.57 16.22 -0.63
N GLN A 111 -1.57 15.34 -0.71
CA GLN A 111 -2.94 15.71 -0.34
C GLN A 111 -3.24 15.51 1.14
N HIS A 112 -2.59 14.56 1.80
CA HIS A 112 -2.87 14.22 3.19
C HIS A 112 -1.74 14.56 4.15
N GLY A 113 -0.58 14.97 3.65
CA GLY A 113 0.55 15.30 4.52
C GLY A 113 1.13 14.10 5.26
N GLY A 114 0.87 12.91 4.77
CA GLY A 114 1.36 11.68 5.35
C GLY A 114 2.63 11.17 4.67
N LYS A 115 2.92 9.91 4.89
CA LYS A 115 4.02 9.25 4.20
C LYS A 115 3.63 7.82 3.81
N ILE A 116 4.31 7.30 2.80
CA ILE A 116 4.15 5.92 2.35
C ILE A 116 5.55 5.30 2.23
N ASP A 117 5.72 4.17 2.87
CA ASP A 117 6.95 3.39 2.83
C ASP A 117 6.64 1.99 2.33
N VAL A 118 7.66 1.28 1.89
CA VAL A 118 7.51 -0.10 1.46
C VAL A 118 8.61 -0.95 2.10
N ASP A 119 8.20 -2.09 2.65
CA ASP A 119 9.09 -3.13 3.15
C ASP A 119 8.85 -4.37 2.31
N THR A 120 9.90 -5.01 1.84
CA THR A 120 9.76 -6.14 0.93
C THR A 120 10.97 -7.06 1.02
N MET A 121 10.69 -8.35 0.77
CA MET A 121 11.72 -9.36 0.62
C MET A 121 11.38 -10.17 -0.63
N PRO A 122 12.24 -10.14 -1.66
CA PRO A 122 12.00 -10.91 -2.87
C PRO A 122 11.72 -12.39 -2.56
N GLY A 123 10.66 -12.92 -3.15
CA GLY A 123 10.24 -14.29 -2.92
C GLY A 123 9.43 -14.52 -1.65
N ALA A 124 9.19 -13.51 -0.83
CA ALA A 124 8.53 -13.69 0.45
C ALA A 124 7.32 -12.78 0.67
N PHE A 125 7.50 -11.46 0.60
CA PHE A 125 6.40 -10.54 0.89
C PHE A 125 6.66 -9.14 0.37
N THR A 126 5.58 -8.32 0.33
CA THR A 126 5.63 -6.86 0.19
C THR A 126 4.65 -6.26 1.17
N GLU A 127 5.06 -5.22 1.88
CA GLU A 127 4.21 -4.50 2.82
C GLU A 127 4.32 -3.00 2.55
N PHE A 128 3.18 -2.38 2.25
CA PHE A 128 3.07 -0.92 2.15
C PHE A 128 2.66 -0.38 3.51
N ILE A 129 3.34 0.66 3.96
CA ILE A 129 3.13 1.28 5.27
C ILE A 129 2.74 2.74 5.04
N ILE A 130 1.49 3.06 5.34
CA ILE A 130 0.94 4.40 5.18
C ILE A 130 0.78 5.01 6.56
N THR A 131 1.29 6.24 6.74
CA THR A 131 1.11 7.00 7.97
C THR A 131 0.35 8.28 7.63
N LEU A 132 -0.78 8.50 8.30
CA LEU A 132 -1.66 9.65 8.04
C LEU A 132 -1.84 10.47 9.31
N PRO A 133 -1.74 11.82 9.23
CA PRO A 133 -2.16 12.70 10.33
C PRO A 133 -3.64 12.52 10.62
N ARG A 134 -4.03 12.65 11.90
CA ARG A 134 -5.43 12.43 12.30
C ARG A 134 -6.36 13.57 11.88
N THR A 135 -5.87 14.78 11.82
CA THR A 135 -6.73 15.95 11.66
C THR A 135 -6.33 16.79 10.47
N ALA A 136 -7.30 17.49 9.89
CA ALA A 136 -7.05 18.44 8.82
C ALA A 136 -6.05 19.53 9.25
N ALA A 137 -6.08 19.96 10.50
CA ALA A 137 -5.13 20.95 11.03
C ALA A 137 -3.70 20.39 11.03
N ALA A 138 -3.52 19.12 11.46
CA ALA A 138 -2.22 18.47 11.42
C ALA A 138 -1.74 18.26 9.98
N GLN A 139 -2.64 17.91 9.07
CA GLN A 139 -2.34 17.77 7.64
C GLN A 139 -1.90 19.11 7.05
N ALA A 140 -2.61 20.21 7.38
CA ALA A 140 -2.26 21.54 6.91
C ALA A 140 -0.89 21.98 7.40
N GLN A 141 -0.56 21.71 8.68
CA GLN A 141 0.76 22.03 9.24
C GLN A 141 1.86 21.23 8.53
N THR A 142 1.62 19.95 8.29
CA THR A 142 2.56 19.11 7.54
C THR A 142 2.78 19.66 6.14
N GLY A 143 1.70 20.05 5.47
CA GLY A 143 1.78 20.64 4.13
C GLY A 143 2.52 21.96 4.11
N ALA A 144 2.36 22.79 5.15
CA ALA A 144 3.00 24.11 5.25
C ALA A 144 4.52 24.01 5.49
N THR A 145 5.01 22.90 6.02
CA THR A 145 6.45 22.72 6.28
C THR A 145 7.20 22.15 5.07
N ASN A 146 6.51 21.81 4.05
CA ASN A 146 7.11 21.23 2.83
C ASN A 146 7.62 22.30 1.87
#